data_9a61075022d05c62523ba186daea5949
#
_entry.id   9a61075022d05c62523ba186daea5949
#
_cell.length_a   1.000
_cell.length_b   1.000
_cell.length_c   1.000
_cell.angle_alpha   90.00
_cell.angle_beta   90.00
_cell.angle_gamma   90.00
#
_symmetry.space_group_name_H-M   'P 1'
#
loop_
_entity.id
_entity.type
_entity.pdbx_description
1 polymer ?
#
loop_
_entity_poly.entity_id
_entity_poly.type
_entity_poly.pdbx_seq_one_letter_code
_entity_poly.pdbx_strand_id
1 'polypeptide(L)'
;MTAAERSHYERTSTFNEVIEVLDALDSETDLMHRETLLLTREGRDVPIVVLANPAVSSPAQAEASGKPVIYIQANIHGGEVEGKEASLIAMRDILFGDKQHLLDSQILIFVPIYNADGNDAMRENSRPNQELSPVMTGVRTAHG
;
A
#
# COMPACT_ATOMS: atom_id res chain seq x y z
N MET A 1 4.37 1.50 -12.64
CA MET A 1 3.94 2.91 -12.38
C MET A 1 2.55 2.89 -11.76
N THR A 2 2.32 3.68 -10.72
CA THR A 2 1.00 3.83 -10.08
C THR A 2 0.03 4.62 -10.97
N ALA A 3 -1.26 4.64 -10.62
CA ALA A 3 -2.23 5.49 -11.33
C ALA A 3 -1.91 6.98 -11.17
N ALA A 4 -1.44 7.38 -9.99
CA ALA A 4 -1.01 8.75 -9.75
C ALA A 4 0.14 9.17 -10.68
N GLU A 5 1.20 8.35 -10.79
CA GLU A 5 2.31 8.63 -11.71
C GLU A 5 1.85 8.72 -13.17
N ARG A 6 0.99 7.78 -13.63
CA ARG A 6 0.46 7.79 -15.01
C ARG A 6 -0.39 9.00 -15.35
N SER A 7 -1.05 9.57 -14.36
CA SER A 7 -1.93 10.74 -14.52
C SER A 7 -1.24 12.07 -14.15
N HIS A 8 0.09 12.09 -13.97
CA HIS A 8 0.79 13.25 -13.46
C HIS A 8 0.21 13.79 -12.15
N TYR A 9 -0.23 12.88 -11.28
CA TYR A 9 -0.85 13.13 -9.97
C TYR A 9 -2.24 13.82 -10.03
N GLU A 10 -2.91 13.79 -11.18
CA GLU A 10 -4.28 14.32 -11.31
C GLU A 10 -5.34 13.38 -10.72
N ARG A 11 -5.02 12.10 -10.56
CA ARG A 11 -5.91 11.11 -9.90
C ARG A 11 -5.14 10.16 -9.00
N THR A 12 -5.85 9.46 -8.14
CA THR A 12 -5.33 8.44 -7.23
C THR A 12 -5.76 7.03 -7.65
N SER A 13 -5.04 6.02 -7.18
CA SER A 13 -5.32 4.60 -7.48
C SER A 13 -6.61 4.12 -6.80
N THR A 14 -7.43 3.39 -7.54
CA THR A 14 -8.50 2.55 -7.01
C THR A 14 -7.94 1.33 -6.30
N PHE A 15 -8.78 0.59 -5.58
CA PHE A 15 -8.38 -0.69 -4.97
C PHE A 15 -7.79 -1.67 -6.00
N ASN A 16 -8.48 -1.85 -7.13
CA ASN A 16 -8.01 -2.77 -8.17
C ASN A 16 -6.66 -2.34 -8.75
N GLU A 17 -6.43 -1.03 -8.98
CA GLU A 17 -5.14 -0.53 -9.46
C GLU A 17 -4.01 -0.71 -8.43
N VAL A 18 -4.33 -0.66 -7.13
CA VAL A 18 -3.36 -1.03 -6.07
C VAL A 18 -3.00 -2.51 -6.19
N ILE A 19 -3.98 -3.40 -6.33
CA ILE A 19 -3.74 -4.84 -6.48
C ILE A 19 -2.92 -5.13 -7.74
N GLU A 20 -3.24 -4.52 -8.89
CA GLU A 20 -2.45 -4.66 -10.12
C GLU A 20 -0.97 -4.28 -9.94
N VAL A 21 -0.70 -3.20 -9.19
CA VAL A 21 0.69 -2.81 -8.89
C VAL A 21 1.35 -3.85 -7.99
N LEU A 22 0.66 -4.34 -6.95
CA LEU A 22 1.20 -5.37 -6.06
C LEU A 22 1.45 -6.69 -6.79
N ASP A 23 0.55 -7.12 -7.69
CA ASP A 23 0.72 -8.31 -8.52
C ASP A 23 1.96 -8.20 -9.43
N ALA A 24 2.15 -7.02 -10.03
CA ALA A 24 3.31 -6.76 -10.87
C ALA A 24 4.62 -6.75 -10.08
N LEU A 25 4.64 -6.26 -8.84
CA LEU A 25 5.82 -6.31 -7.98
C LEU A 25 6.12 -7.75 -7.55
N ASP A 26 5.11 -8.48 -7.10
CA ASP A 26 5.23 -9.85 -6.59
C ASP A 26 5.75 -10.84 -7.65
N SER A 27 5.32 -10.66 -8.91
CA SER A 27 5.74 -11.53 -10.01
C SER A 27 7.23 -11.43 -10.38
N GLU A 28 7.91 -10.37 -9.96
CA GLU A 28 9.29 -10.07 -10.37
C GLU A 28 10.32 -10.23 -9.23
N THR A 29 9.91 -10.69 -8.03
CA THR A 29 10.82 -10.82 -6.88
C THR A 29 10.41 -11.92 -5.91
N ASP A 30 11.40 -12.56 -5.30
CA ASP A 30 11.20 -13.48 -4.18
C ASP A 30 11.32 -12.79 -2.80
N LEU A 31 11.53 -11.47 -2.75
CA LEU A 31 11.70 -10.71 -1.51
C LEU A 31 10.39 -10.17 -0.93
N MET A 32 9.28 -10.44 -1.60
CA MET A 32 7.94 -10.00 -1.22
C MET A 32 7.07 -11.20 -0.84
N HIS A 33 6.33 -11.06 0.26
CA HIS A 33 5.27 -11.98 0.66
C HIS A 33 3.99 -11.21 0.90
N ARG A 34 2.86 -11.67 0.37
CA ARG A 34 1.58 -11.00 0.48
C ARG A 34 0.51 -11.94 1.03
N GLU A 35 -0.31 -11.40 1.94
CA GLU A 35 -1.48 -12.05 2.50
C GLU A 35 -2.67 -11.09 2.57
N THR A 36 -3.84 -11.60 2.92
CA THR A 36 -5.02 -10.80 3.24
C THR A 36 -5.02 -10.46 4.72
N LEU A 37 -4.95 -9.17 5.06
CA LEU A 37 -5.08 -8.68 6.44
C LEU A 37 -6.51 -8.83 6.96
N LEU A 38 -7.48 -8.42 6.14
CA LEU A 38 -8.91 -8.48 6.46
C LEU A 38 -9.76 -8.42 5.18
N LEU A 39 -11.00 -8.89 5.29
CA LEU A 39 -12.02 -8.72 4.27
C LEU A 39 -12.92 -7.53 4.66
N THR A 40 -13.12 -6.59 3.74
CA THR A 40 -14.00 -5.44 3.97
C THR A 40 -15.48 -5.82 3.88
N ARG A 41 -16.37 -4.89 4.24
CA ARG A 41 -17.82 -5.09 4.10
C ARG A 41 -18.27 -5.23 2.63
N GLU A 42 -17.56 -4.60 1.70
CA GLU A 42 -17.82 -4.69 0.26
C GLU A 42 -17.07 -5.86 -0.41
N GLY A 43 -16.42 -6.73 0.38
CA GLY A 43 -15.78 -7.96 -0.11
C GLY A 43 -14.39 -7.74 -0.73
N ARG A 44 -13.68 -6.68 -0.37
CA ARG A 44 -12.28 -6.45 -0.80
C ARG A 44 -11.31 -7.07 0.18
N ASP A 45 -10.35 -7.83 -0.34
CA ASP A 45 -9.23 -8.39 0.43
C ASP A 45 -8.15 -7.34 0.64
N VAL A 46 -8.12 -6.71 1.82
CA VAL A 46 -7.10 -5.71 2.15
C VAL A 46 -5.73 -6.39 2.24
N PRO A 47 -4.75 -5.99 1.40
CA PRO A 47 -3.45 -6.63 1.38
C PRO A 47 -2.57 -6.19 2.55
N ILE A 48 -1.83 -7.15 3.11
CA ILE A 48 -0.64 -6.94 3.93
C ILE A 48 0.56 -7.48 3.17
N VAL A 49 1.60 -6.68 3.04
CA VAL A 49 2.79 -6.98 2.24
C VAL A 49 4.01 -6.96 3.14
N VAL A 50 4.80 -8.03 3.12
CA VAL A 50 6.06 -8.16 3.85
C VAL A 50 7.21 -8.12 2.87
N LEU A 51 8.15 -7.19 3.05
CA LEU A 51 9.40 -7.12 2.30
C LEU A 51 10.55 -7.48 3.23
N ALA A 52 11.36 -8.47 2.85
CA ALA A 52 12.50 -8.94 3.62
C ALA A 52 13.54 -9.62 2.75
N ASN A 53 14.82 -9.58 3.16
CA ASN A 53 15.92 -10.31 2.55
C ASN A 53 16.75 -11.03 3.64
N PRO A 54 16.74 -12.38 3.72
CA PRO A 54 15.90 -13.29 2.93
C PRO A 54 14.40 -13.09 3.20
N ALA A 55 13.57 -13.59 2.30
CA ALA A 55 12.11 -13.49 2.41
C ALA A 55 11.58 -14.08 3.73
N VAL A 56 10.56 -13.44 4.28
CA VAL A 56 9.87 -13.83 5.52
C VAL A 56 8.38 -13.92 5.25
N SER A 57 7.77 -15.07 5.58
CA SER A 57 6.36 -15.34 5.38
C SER A 57 5.60 -15.71 6.67
N SER A 58 6.26 -15.60 7.83
CA SER A 58 5.60 -15.88 9.11
C SER A 58 6.26 -15.11 10.27
N PRO A 59 5.50 -14.87 11.37
CA PRO A 59 6.05 -14.26 12.58
C PRO A 59 7.25 -15.01 13.15
N ALA A 60 7.23 -16.35 13.09
CA ALA A 60 8.33 -17.17 13.58
C ALA A 60 9.62 -16.96 12.79
N GLN A 61 9.52 -16.82 11.47
CA GLN A 61 10.67 -16.48 10.63
C GLN A 61 11.19 -15.06 10.89
N ALA A 62 10.29 -14.10 11.12
CA ALA A 62 10.66 -12.74 11.47
C ALA A 62 11.42 -12.71 12.80
N GLU A 63 10.94 -13.39 13.83
CA GLU A 63 11.59 -13.52 15.13
C GLU A 63 12.98 -14.17 14.99
N ALA A 64 13.05 -15.29 14.26
CA ALA A 64 14.31 -16.02 14.02
C ALA A 64 15.36 -15.18 13.27
N SER A 65 14.94 -14.21 12.46
CA SER A 65 15.85 -13.30 11.74
C SER A 65 16.59 -12.33 12.66
N GLY A 66 16.04 -12.03 13.83
CA GLY A 66 16.54 -11.01 14.76
C GLY A 66 16.45 -9.57 14.24
N LYS A 67 15.82 -9.34 13.09
CA LYS A 67 15.65 -8.01 12.49
C LYS A 67 14.45 -7.28 13.10
N PRO A 68 14.54 -5.96 13.32
CA PRO A 68 13.38 -5.15 13.68
C PRO A 68 12.33 -5.21 12.57
N VAL A 69 11.06 -5.20 12.96
CA VAL A 69 9.91 -5.15 12.06
C VAL A 69 9.34 -3.74 12.09
N ILE A 70 9.28 -3.11 10.92
CA ILE A 70 8.70 -1.77 10.73
C ILE A 70 7.36 -1.92 10.04
N TYR A 71 6.30 -1.46 10.70
CA TYR A 71 4.94 -1.48 10.18
C TYR A 71 4.54 -0.12 9.61
N ILE A 72 4.08 -0.10 8.38
CA ILE A 72 3.71 1.10 7.62
C ILE A 72 2.27 0.93 7.13
N GLN A 73 1.36 1.72 7.69
CA GLN A 73 -0.05 1.68 7.31
C GLN A 73 -0.46 2.99 6.68
N ALA A 74 -1.17 2.92 5.57
CA ALA A 74 -1.67 4.07 4.84
C ALA A 74 -3.17 3.96 4.56
N ASN A 75 -3.79 5.08 4.15
CA ASN A 75 -5.19 5.15 3.73
C ASN A 75 -6.18 4.67 4.82
N ILE A 76 -5.94 5.04 6.08
CA ILE A 76 -6.88 4.80 7.20
C ILE A 76 -8.22 5.49 6.92
N HIS A 77 -8.16 6.71 6.40
CA HIS A 77 -9.32 7.39 5.84
C HIS A 77 -9.20 7.36 4.32
N GLY A 78 -10.22 6.90 3.63
CA GLY A 78 -10.18 6.63 2.19
C GLY A 78 -9.79 7.81 1.30
N GLY A 79 -10.00 9.04 1.77
CA GLY A 79 -9.58 10.25 1.06
C GLY A 79 -8.13 10.68 1.31
N GLU A 80 -7.39 10.00 2.17
CA GLU A 80 -5.95 10.26 2.44
C GLU A 80 -5.11 9.42 1.46
N VAL A 81 -4.90 9.97 0.28
CA VAL A 81 -4.37 9.24 -0.88
C VAL A 81 -2.85 9.18 -0.93
N GLU A 82 -2.17 10.11 -0.28
CA GLU A 82 -0.73 10.34 -0.38
C GLU A 82 0.06 9.13 0.12
N GLY A 83 -0.28 8.63 1.31
CA GLY A 83 0.39 7.48 1.92
C GLY A 83 0.22 6.19 1.13
N LYS A 84 -0.92 6.00 0.48
CA LYS A 84 -1.19 4.87 -0.41
C LYS A 84 -0.25 4.90 -1.62
N GLU A 85 -0.23 6.00 -2.35
CA GLU A 85 0.62 6.16 -3.53
C GLU A 85 2.10 6.09 -3.16
N ALA A 86 2.50 6.76 -2.08
CA ALA A 86 3.87 6.73 -1.57
C ALA A 86 4.32 5.31 -1.18
N SER A 87 3.43 4.50 -0.58
CA SER A 87 3.73 3.12 -0.21
C SER A 87 4.01 2.25 -1.44
N LEU A 88 3.21 2.38 -2.51
CA LEU A 88 3.43 1.64 -3.76
C LEU A 88 4.76 2.02 -4.42
N ILE A 89 5.08 3.31 -4.46
CA ILE A 89 6.34 3.81 -5.00
C ILE A 89 7.52 3.33 -4.14
N ALA A 90 7.41 3.42 -2.82
CA ALA A 90 8.45 2.98 -1.90
C ALA A 90 8.74 1.48 -2.01
N MET A 91 7.71 0.64 -2.10
CA MET A 91 7.89 -0.81 -2.31
C MET A 91 8.63 -1.09 -3.61
N ARG A 92 8.28 -0.44 -4.72
CA ARG A 92 8.99 -0.56 -5.98
C ARG A 92 10.46 -0.14 -5.87
N ASP A 93 10.73 1.01 -5.24
CA ASP A 93 12.10 1.53 -5.10
C ASP A 93 12.95 0.66 -4.17
N ILE A 94 12.33 0.02 -3.17
CA ILE A 94 12.99 -0.94 -2.28
C ILE A 94 13.29 -2.25 -3.01
N LEU A 95 12.36 -2.77 -3.79
CA LEU A 95 12.53 -4.06 -4.46
C LEU A 95 13.45 -4.00 -5.67
N PHE A 96 13.38 -2.92 -6.47
CA PHE A 96 14.03 -2.83 -7.78
C PHE A 96 14.91 -1.59 -7.98
N GLY A 97 14.97 -0.71 -6.99
CA GLY A 97 15.78 0.51 -7.03
C GLY A 97 17.02 0.41 -6.13
N ASP A 98 17.50 1.56 -5.72
CA ASP A 98 18.71 1.73 -4.89
C ASP A 98 18.50 1.49 -3.38
N LYS A 99 17.24 1.23 -2.96
CA LYS A 99 16.86 1.09 -1.55
C LYS A 99 16.77 -0.36 -1.07
N GLN A 100 17.11 -1.35 -1.88
CA GLN A 100 17.04 -2.77 -1.50
C GLN A 100 17.88 -3.09 -0.25
N HIS A 101 18.99 -2.36 -0.04
CA HIS A 101 19.84 -2.48 1.14
C HIS A 101 19.12 -2.27 2.47
N LEU A 102 17.95 -1.61 2.49
CA LEU A 102 17.13 -1.47 3.70
C LEU A 102 16.66 -2.83 4.24
N LEU A 103 16.50 -3.83 3.38
CA LEU A 103 16.06 -5.16 3.76
C LEU A 103 17.19 -6.00 4.41
N ASP A 104 18.44 -5.55 4.35
CA ASP A 104 19.56 -6.24 5.00
C ASP A 104 19.46 -6.17 6.53
N SER A 105 18.90 -5.09 7.07
CA SER A 105 18.86 -4.82 8.51
C SER A 105 17.46 -4.77 9.13
N GLN A 106 16.38 -4.87 8.32
CA GLN A 106 15.02 -4.76 8.82
C GLN A 106 14.02 -5.50 7.93
N ILE A 107 12.85 -5.79 8.49
CA ILE A 107 11.68 -6.31 7.80
C ILE A 107 10.67 -5.17 7.68
N LEU A 108 10.14 -4.94 6.50
CA LEU A 108 9.15 -3.90 6.25
C LEU A 108 7.78 -4.53 5.99
N ILE A 109 6.77 -4.09 6.73
CA ILE A 109 5.38 -4.52 6.53
C ILE A 109 4.58 -3.31 6.06
N PHE A 110 3.92 -3.44 4.90
CA PHE A 110 3.07 -2.42 4.33
C PHE A 110 1.61 -2.85 4.33
N VAL A 111 0.73 -1.94 4.72
CA VAL A 111 -0.72 -2.00 4.47
C VAL A 111 -1.08 -0.74 3.68
N PRO A 112 -0.94 -0.76 2.34
CA PRO A 112 -1.01 0.46 1.53
C PRO A 112 -2.43 1.05 1.43
N ILE A 113 -3.46 0.22 1.55
CA ILE A 113 -4.87 0.61 1.38
C ILE A 113 -5.76 0.00 2.48
N TYR A 114 -5.64 0.53 3.71
CA TYR A 114 -6.36 -0.03 4.85
C TYR A 114 -7.88 0.12 4.74
N ASN A 115 -8.36 1.30 4.31
CA ASN A 115 -9.79 1.58 4.12
C ASN A 115 -10.17 1.51 2.63
N ALA A 116 -10.14 0.29 2.08
CA ALA A 116 -10.38 0.05 0.66
C ALA A 116 -11.78 0.49 0.20
N ASP A 117 -12.82 0.26 1.02
CA ASP A 117 -14.19 0.68 0.70
C ASP A 117 -14.31 2.21 0.67
N GLY A 118 -13.72 2.89 1.67
CA GLY A 118 -13.69 4.34 1.69
C GLY A 118 -12.86 4.94 0.56
N ASN A 119 -11.77 4.28 0.16
CA ASN A 119 -10.96 4.70 -0.99
C ASN A 119 -11.79 4.69 -2.28
N ASP A 120 -12.52 3.62 -2.54
CA ASP A 120 -13.26 3.45 -3.81
C ASP A 120 -14.61 4.19 -3.83
N ALA A 121 -15.11 4.64 -2.68
CA ALA A 121 -16.27 5.55 -2.60
C ALA A 121 -15.90 6.99 -3.01
N MET A 122 -15.34 7.14 -4.22
CA MET A 122 -14.79 8.42 -4.71
C MET A 122 -15.88 9.47 -4.94
N ARG A 123 -15.60 10.69 -4.47
CA ARG A 123 -16.46 11.86 -4.63
C ARG A 123 -15.62 13.12 -4.82
N GLU A 124 -16.19 14.11 -5.49
CA GLU A 124 -15.63 15.46 -5.51
C GLU A 124 -15.70 16.09 -4.13
N ASN A 125 -14.70 16.88 -3.81
CA ASN A 125 -14.63 17.65 -2.55
C ASN A 125 -14.76 16.80 -1.26
N SER A 126 -14.43 15.49 -1.33
CA SER A 126 -14.40 14.64 -0.13
C SER A 126 -13.39 15.10 0.93
N ARG A 127 -12.39 15.86 0.51
CA ARG A 127 -11.32 16.45 1.34
C ARG A 127 -11.15 17.94 1.05
N PRO A 128 -12.15 18.80 1.39
CA PRO A 128 -12.17 20.20 0.97
C PRO A 128 -11.03 21.06 1.55
N ASN A 129 -10.36 20.57 2.59
CA ASN A 129 -9.25 21.28 3.27
C ASN A 129 -7.86 20.78 2.81
N GLN A 130 -7.78 19.87 1.85
CA GLN A 130 -6.53 19.41 1.26
C GLN A 130 -6.21 20.23 0.00
N GLU A 131 -5.13 21.01 0.07
CA GLU A 131 -4.60 21.70 -1.10
C GLU A 131 -3.87 20.69 -2.02
N LEU A 132 -3.92 20.93 -3.33
CA LEU A 132 -3.25 20.09 -4.36
C LEU A 132 -3.69 18.61 -4.38
N SER A 133 -4.82 18.30 -3.75
CA SER A 133 -5.43 16.96 -3.82
C SER A 133 -6.08 16.71 -5.19
N PRO A 134 -6.13 15.46 -5.68
CA PRO A 134 -6.99 15.12 -6.82
C PRO A 134 -8.43 15.54 -6.57
N VAL A 135 -9.11 15.94 -7.65
CA VAL A 135 -10.54 16.39 -7.58
C VAL A 135 -11.43 15.29 -7.02
N MET A 136 -11.19 14.04 -7.44
CA MET A 136 -11.90 12.86 -6.97
C MET A 136 -11.04 12.11 -5.96
N THR A 137 -11.50 12.02 -4.73
CA THR A 137 -10.87 11.21 -3.67
C THR A 137 -11.90 10.37 -2.94
N GLY A 138 -11.46 9.34 -2.26
CA GLY A 138 -12.30 8.51 -1.40
C GLY A 138 -12.90 9.31 -0.23
N VAL A 139 -13.87 8.71 0.42
CA VAL A 139 -14.52 9.28 1.61
C VAL A 139 -13.75 8.88 2.89
N ARG A 140 -13.96 9.63 3.97
CA ARG A 140 -13.31 9.33 5.25
C ARG A 140 -13.63 7.90 5.72
N THR A 141 -14.91 7.54 5.72
CA THR A 141 -15.39 6.19 6.01
C THR A 141 -16.54 5.87 5.07
N ALA A 142 -16.54 4.67 4.48
CA ALA A 142 -17.63 4.24 3.59
C ALA A 142 -18.90 3.86 4.38
N HIS A 143 -18.72 3.38 5.60
CA HIS A 143 -19.78 2.81 6.46
C HIS A 143 -19.67 3.41 7.86
N GLY A 144 -19.94 4.71 7.95
CA GLY A 144 -19.94 5.46 9.21
C GLY A 144 -21.20 5.31 10.01
#